data_a8acc9e341ced39922be695102c884cc
#
_entry.id   a8acc9e341ced39922be695102c884cc
#
_cell.length_a   1.000
_cell.length_b   1.000
_cell.length_c   1.000
_cell.angle_alpha   90.00
_cell.angle_beta   90.00
_cell.angle_gamma   90.00
#
_symmetry.space_group_name_H-M   'P 1'
#
loop_
_entity.id
_entity.type
_entity.pdbx_description
1 polymer ?
#
loop_
_entity_poly.entity_id
_entity_poly.type
_entity_poly.pdbx_seq_one_letter_code
_entity_poly.pdbx_strand_id
1 'polypeptide(L)'
;MKTKQIAAMGLTLALALTGCGKGTASSVVSSVTPPAEISSSVVSETSVLAEPSAIAAEEIDPNAPEGMAKSYLTGEYVDEAISRQRPIAMMFNNIQAACPQSGIGNADVLYEAPVEGGITRLMGIFENYDGLTKIGSVRSARIYFVRFALGWDAIYCSVGHSKYAVDLLDSPTTDSMDGVTSTGTGVYYRTEDRKAPHNCYASADGIKAGIEKQGFDTNYDAGYHGYFQFMNSGETASYEGTPANTVRTGYFHNDPYFTYNSDDQLYYRFQFDAKQIDDQTGNQLAFKNLILQYCNYEMFDDDKSLNIDINSGGKAQYISNGVCTEMTWNRDSTTGITHYYMADGSEVKLNTGKTYVGIILNPNAERVQITE
;
A
#
# COMPACT_ATOMS: atom_id res chain seq x y z
N MET A 1 53.47 30.25 -2.25
CA MET A 1 53.45 31.71 -2.55
C MET A 1 52.31 31.96 -3.50
N LYS A 2 51.34 32.68 -3.07
CA LYS A 2 50.48 33.78 -3.56
C LYS A 2 49.08 33.67 -2.96
N THR A 3 48.97 34.39 -1.91
CA THR A 3 47.77 34.92 -1.23
C THR A 3 47.06 35.96 -2.11
N LYS A 4 45.72 35.98 -2.13
CA LYS A 4 44.83 37.16 -2.33
C LYS A 4 43.48 36.80 -1.71
N GLN A 5 43.13 37.28 -0.57
CA GLN A 5 42.54 38.55 -0.10
C GLN A 5 41.09 38.79 -0.58
N ILE A 6 40.24 38.71 0.35
CA ILE A 6 38.98 39.23 0.85
C ILE A 6 38.53 40.56 0.19
N ALA A 7 37.23 40.64 -0.16
CA ALA A 7 36.49 41.89 -0.11
C ALA A 7 35.05 41.62 0.35
N ALA A 8 34.76 42.04 1.56
CA ALA A 8 33.43 42.22 2.11
C ALA A 8 32.89 43.58 1.64
N MET A 9 31.63 43.63 1.27
CA MET A 9 30.93 44.92 1.10
C MET A 9 29.54 44.78 1.72
N GLY A 10 29.40 45.39 2.89
CA GLY A 10 28.14 45.64 3.55
C GLY A 10 27.46 46.86 2.96
N LEU A 11 26.15 46.88 2.95
CA LEU A 11 25.39 48.10 2.85
C LEU A 11 24.16 48.04 3.75
N THR A 12 24.05 49.10 4.55
CA THR A 12 23.16 49.41 5.63
C THR A 12 21.79 49.95 5.16
N LEU A 13 20.77 49.54 5.84
CA LEU A 13 19.67 50.23 6.52
C LEU A 13 19.10 51.53 5.96
N ALA A 14 17.78 51.59 5.71
CA ALA A 14 16.96 52.78 5.98
C ALA A 14 15.50 52.40 6.31
N LEU A 15 15.14 52.68 7.58
CA LEU A 15 13.75 52.76 8.06
C LEU A 15 13.12 54.08 7.55
N ALA A 16 11.83 54.04 7.22
CA ALA A 16 10.97 55.24 7.23
C ALA A 16 9.59 54.87 7.77
N LEU A 17 9.29 55.38 8.97
CA LEU A 17 7.97 55.49 9.62
C LEU A 17 7.33 56.78 9.18
N THR A 18 6.02 56.76 8.90
CA THR A 18 5.00 57.83 9.10
C THR A 18 3.70 57.33 8.44
N GLY A 19 2.48 57.50 8.92
CA GLY A 19 1.94 58.19 10.05
C GLY A 19 0.41 58.02 10.03
N CYS A 20 -0.21 58.27 11.15
CA CYS A 20 -1.64 58.15 11.47
C CYS A 20 -2.59 58.96 10.59
N GLY A 21 -3.82 58.42 10.36
CA GLY A 21 -4.99 59.19 9.93
C GLY A 21 -6.28 58.59 10.51
N LYS A 22 -6.83 59.24 11.54
CA LYS A 22 -8.16 58.99 12.09
C LYS A 22 -9.23 59.59 11.18
N GLY A 23 -10.30 58.90 10.90
CA GLY A 23 -11.51 59.41 10.26
C GLY A 23 -12.74 58.71 10.83
N THR A 24 -13.58 59.50 11.43
CA THR A 24 -14.77 59.24 12.24
C THR A 24 -15.99 58.74 11.44
N ALA A 25 -16.86 58.07 12.17
CA ALA A 25 -18.14 57.48 11.87
C ALA A 25 -19.16 58.33 11.10
N SER A 26 -20.02 57.67 10.33
CA SER A 26 -21.42 58.07 10.25
C SER A 26 -22.33 56.89 9.93
N SER A 27 -23.26 56.65 10.82
CA SER A 27 -24.33 55.67 10.77
C SER A 27 -25.45 56.17 9.84
N VAL A 28 -25.89 55.31 8.92
CA VAL A 28 -27.22 55.45 8.28
C VAL A 28 -27.97 54.16 8.45
N VAL A 29 -28.99 54.19 9.28
CA VAL A 29 -30.01 53.16 9.43
C VAL A 29 -30.99 53.33 8.27
N SER A 30 -31.20 52.31 7.46
CA SER A 30 -32.34 52.18 6.56
C SER A 30 -33.05 50.86 6.84
N SER A 31 -34.24 51.02 7.37
CA SER A 31 -35.23 49.97 7.56
C SER A 31 -35.78 49.49 6.21
N VAL A 32 -35.73 48.19 5.94
CA VAL A 32 -36.50 47.59 4.87
C VAL A 32 -37.24 46.37 5.42
N THR A 33 -38.54 46.44 5.25
CA THR A 33 -39.59 45.44 5.60
C THR A 33 -39.34 44.14 4.84
N PRO A 34 -39.64 42.94 5.46
CA PRO A 34 -39.49 41.67 4.78
C PRO A 34 -40.71 41.37 3.88
N PRO A 35 -40.51 40.76 2.70
CA PRO A 35 -41.61 40.20 1.92
C PRO A 35 -41.97 38.78 2.39
N ALA A 36 -43.23 38.44 2.14
CA ALA A 36 -43.98 37.30 2.56
C ALA A 36 -43.33 35.92 2.30
N GLU A 37 -43.67 35.01 3.21
CA GLU A 37 -43.42 33.58 3.16
C GLU A 37 -43.97 32.93 1.89
N ILE A 38 -43.10 32.29 1.11
CA ILE A 38 -43.50 31.28 0.13
C ILE A 38 -43.13 29.94 0.73
N SER A 39 -44.17 29.22 1.16
CA SER A 39 -44.10 27.81 1.58
C SER A 39 -43.73 26.96 0.38
N SER A 40 -42.48 26.55 0.27
CA SER A 40 -42.07 25.46 -0.61
C SER A 40 -41.84 24.22 0.24
N SER A 41 -42.69 23.23 0.06
CA SER A 41 -42.54 21.89 0.58
C SER A 41 -41.23 21.28 0.02
N VAL A 42 -40.17 21.28 0.84
CA VAL A 42 -38.99 20.49 0.57
C VAL A 42 -39.32 19.05 0.89
N VAL A 43 -39.46 18.23 -0.12
CA VAL A 43 -39.41 16.78 0.00
C VAL A 43 -37.97 16.43 0.38
N SER A 44 -37.76 16.12 1.67
CA SER A 44 -36.51 15.51 2.12
C SER A 44 -36.41 14.10 1.53
N GLU A 45 -35.67 13.95 0.44
CA GLU A 45 -35.08 12.66 0.12
C GLU A 45 -34.01 12.39 1.18
N THR A 46 -34.43 11.64 2.19
CA THR A 46 -33.48 11.03 3.13
C THR A 46 -32.74 9.94 2.35
N SER A 47 -31.55 10.26 1.86
CA SER A 47 -30.61 9.23 1.48
C SER A 47 -30.31 8.43 2.75
N VAL A 48 -30.88 7.25 2.83
CA VAL A 48 -30.54 6.24 3.81
C VAL A 48 -29.09 5.85 3.48
N LEU A 49 -28.14 6.47 4.17
CA LEU A 49 -26.79 5.90 4.28
C LEU A 49 -27.03 4.55 4.96
N ALA A 50 -26.76 3.47 4.24
CA ALA A 50 -26.74 2.14 4.82
C ALA A 50 -25.80 2.20 6.03
N GLU A 51 -26.33 1.88 7.21
CA GLU A 51 -25.49 1.70 8.39
C GLU A 51 -24.46 0.64 8.04
N PRO A 52 -23.16 0.79 8.44
CA PRO A 52 -22.18 -0.25 8.26
C PRO A 52 -22.74 -1.52 8.89
N SER A 53 -22.88 -2.57 8.09
CA SER A 53 -23.32 -3.87 8.55
C SER A 53 -22.52 -4.25 9.79
N ALA A 54 -23.22 -4.56 10.87
CA ALA A 54 -22.60 -5.09 12.07
C ALA A 54 -21.70 -6.26 11.65
N ILE A 55 -20.39 -6.12 11.90
CA ILE A 55 -19.36 -7.09 11.57
C ILE A 55 -19.81 -8.41 12.19
N ALA A 56 -20.09 -9.39 11.36
CA ALA A 56 -20.52 -10.71 11.79
C ALA A 56 -19.40 -11.31 12.65
N ALA A 57 -19.76 -11.88 13.79
CA ALA A 57 -18.83 -12.71 14.55
C ALA A 57 -18.20 -13.72 13.59
N GLU A 58 -16.88 -13.91 13.71
CA GLU A 58 -16.10 -14.84 12.90
C GLU A 58 -16.86 -16.15 12.69
N GLU A 59 -17.34 -16.36 11.48
CA GLU A 59 -18.05 -17.58 11.14
C GLU A 59 -17.00 -18.70 11.12
N ILE A 60 -16.99 -19.53 12.17
CA ILE A 60 -16.12 -20.70 12.21
C ILE A 60 -16.49 -21.53 10.98
N ASP A 61 -15.57 -21.63 10.01
CA ASP A 61 -15.78 -22.45 8.83
C ASP A 61 -15.93 -23.92 9.26
N PRO A 62 -17.14 -24.49 9.15
CA PRO A 62 -17.37 -25.87 9.62
C PRO A 62 -16.57 -26.90 8.82
N ASN A 63 -15.94 -26.50 7.72
CA ASN A 63 -15.09 -27.34 6.87
C ASN A 63 -13.60 -27.17 7.17
N ALA A 64 -13.22 -26.31 8.13
CA ALA A 64 -11.83 -26.13 8.48
C ALA A 64 -11.23 -27.44 9.04
N PRO A 65 -10.06 -27.88 8.56
CA PRO A 65 -9.33 -28.97 9.17
C PRO A 65 -9.03 -28.65 10.65
N GLU A 66 -8.94 -29.69 11.47
CA GLU A 66 -8.62 -29.54 12.91
C GLU A 66 -7.30 -28.76 13.11
N GLY A 67 -7.32 -27.72 13.95
CA GLY A 67 -6.16 -26.85 14.25
C GLY A 67 -5.78 -25.87 13.13
N MET A 68 -6.61 -25.75 12.10
CA MET A 68 -6.39 -24.80 11.00
C MET A 68 -7.48 -23.72 10.96
N ALA A 69 -7.11 -22.54 10.48
CA ALA A 69 -8.04 -21.44 10.20
C ALA A 69 -7.70 -20.80 8.85
N LYS A 70 -8.64 -20.03 8.29
CA LYS A 70 -8.39 -19.29 7.06
C LYS A 70 -7.39 -18.16 7.30
N SER A 71 -6.41 -18.09 6.43
CA SER A 71 -5.51 -16.94 6.32
C SER A 71 -6.29 -15.69 5.88
N TYR A 72 -6.08 -14.57 6.57
CA TYR A 72 -6.62 -13.27 6.15
C TYR A 72 -5.92 -12.72 4.90
N LEU A 73 -4.75 -13.27 4.52
CA LEU A 73 -3.97 -12.80 3.37
C LEU A 73 -4.24 -13.60 2.10
N THR A 74 -4.53 -14.90 2.23
CA THR A 74 -4.67 -15.80 1.08
C THR A 74 -6.02 -16.52 1.01
N GLY A 75 -6.79 -16.55 2.10
CA GLY A 75 -8.02 -17.36 2.21
C GLY A 75 -7.76 -18.87 2.27
N GLU A 76 -6.50 -19.30 2.21
CA GLU A 76 -6.10 -20.71 2.36
C GLU A 76 -6.12 -21.12 3.83
N TYR A 77 -6.23 -22.42 4.11
CA TYR A 77 -6.10 -22.91 5.48
C TYR A 77 -4.63 -22.97 5.90
N VAL A 78 -4.34 -22.36 7.03
CA VAL A 78 -3.02 -22.36 7.70
C VAL A 78 -3.21 -22.77 9.15
N ASP A 79 -2.10 -23.07 9.86
CA ASP A 79 -2.15 -23.29 11.30
C ASP A 79 -2.85 -22.12 12.00
N GLU A 80 -3.76 -22.40 12.94
CA GLU A 80 -4.53 -21.36 13.64
C GLU A 80 -3.62 -20.29 14.29
N ALA A 81 -2.48 -20.71 14.84
CA ALA A 81 -1.51 -19.79 15.42
C ALA A 81 -0.94 -18.80 14.38
N ILE A 82 -0.73 -19.25 13.12
CA ILE A 82 -0.27 -18.41 12.02
C ILE A 82 -1.39 -17.46 11.56
N SER A 83 -2.63 -17.97 11.42
CA SER A 83 -3.76 -17.13 10.98
C SER A 83 -4.08 -15.99 11.94
N ARG A 84 -3.68 -16.10 13.21
CA ARG A 84 -3.87 -15.05 14.23
C ARG A 84 -2.69 -14.11 14.38
N GLN A 85 -1.55 -14.46 13.78
CA GLN A 85 -0.34 -13.65 13.87
C GLN A 85 -0.47 -12.41 12.98
N ARG A 86 -0.14 -11.24 13.56
CA ARG A 86 -0.01 -10.01 12.76
C ARG A 86 1.08 -10.17 11.71
N PRO A 87 0.81 -9.79 10.46
CA PRO A 87 1.79 -9.90 9.40
C PRO A 87 2.87 -8.82 9.54
N ILE A 88 3.99 -9.03 8.87
CA ILE A 88 4.95 -7.95 8.62
C ILE A 88 4.75 -7.38 7.23
N ALA A 89 4.92 -6.06 7.09
CA ALA A 89 4.94 -5.33 5.82
C ALA A 89 6.37 -4.90 5.51
N MET A 90 7.07 -5.61 4.63
CA MET A 90 8.48 -5.37 4.31
C MET A 90 8.65 -4.59 3.02
N MET A 91 9.39 -3.48 3.06
CA MET A 91 9.73 -2.68 1.89
C MET A 91 10.89 -3.26 1.10
N PHE A 92 10.70 -3.54 -0.19
CA PHE A 92 11.73 -4.05 -1.09
C PHE A 92 12.19 -3.02 -2.12
N ASN A 93 13.47 -3.08 -2.42
CA ASN A 93 14.05 -2.39 -3.55
C ASN A 93 13.64 -3.07 -4.87
N ASN A 94 13.26 -2.27 -5.87
CA ASN A 94 12.83 -2.80 -7.17
C ASN A 94 13.56 -2.13 -8.34
N ILE A 95 14.88 -2.04 -8.25
CA ILE A 95 15.73 -1.70 -9.40
C ILE A 95 16.56 -2.92 -9.80
N GLN A 96 17.03 -2.96 -11.04
CA GLN A 96 17.75 -4.11 -11.57
C GLN A 96 18.95 -4.54 -10.71
N ALA A 97 19.72 -3.57 -10.17
CA ALA A 97 20.87 -3.84 -9.29
C ALA A 97 20.50 -4.51 -7.95
N ALA A 98 19.22 -4.55 -7.60
CA ALA A 98 18.70 -5.19 -6.40
C ALA A 98 18.08 -6.57 -6.68
N CYS A 99 18.03 -6.98 -7.93
CA CYS A 99 17.47 -8.27 -8.34
C CYS A 99 18.58 -9.35 -8.39
N PRO A 100 18.22 -10.62 -8.12
CA PRO A 100 16.98 -11.07 -7.55
C PRO A 100 16.82 -10.61 -6.09
N GLN A 101 15.57 -10.35 -5.66
CA GLN A 101 15.26 -10.07 -4.26
C GLN A 101 15.26 -11.38 -3.46
N SER A 102 15.58 -11.28 -2.17
CA SER A 102 15.64 -12.45 -1.28
C SER A 102 14.39 -12.52 -0.41
N GLY A 103 13.77 -13.68 -0.30
CA GLY A 103 12.61 -13.95 0.55
C GLY A 103 11.29 -13.34 0.06
N ILE A 104 11.30 -12.63 -1.07
CA ILE A 104 10.12 -11.95 -1.60
C ILE A 104 9.04 -12.94 -2.08
N GLY A 105 9.44 -14.13 -2.51
CA GLY A 105 8.54 -15.20 -2.92
C GLY A 105 7.66 -15.75 -1.78
N ASN A 106 8.01 -15.45 -0.53
CA ASN A 106 7.22 -15.85 0.64
C ASN A 106 6.11 -14.82 0.98
N ALA A 107 6.14 -13.63 0.39
CA ALA A 107 5.05 -12.68 0.60
C ALA A 107 3.72 -13.25 0.08
N ASP A 108 2.67 -13.10 0.87
CA ASP A 108 1.31 -13.54 0.55
C ASP A 108 0.58 -12.48 -0.26
N VAL A 109 0.82 -11.20 0.05
CA VAL A 109 0.37 -10.06 -0.76
C VAL A 109 1.58 -9.21 -1.14
N LEU A 110 1.68 -8.86 -2.43
CA LEU A 110 2.76 -8.03 -2.95
C LEU A 110 2.20 -6.76 -3.59
N TYR A 111 2.42 -5.63 -2.94
CA TYR A 111 2.13 -4.32 -3.51
C TYR A 111 3.29 -3.82 -4.37
N GLU A 112 2.97 -3.19 -5.49
CA GLU A 112 3.90 -2.41 -6.29
C GLU A 112 3.33 -1.01 -6.55
N ALA A 113 4.10 0.02 -6.27
CA ALA A 113 3.69 1.40 -6.55
C ALA A 113 4.87 2.23 -7.05
N PRO A 114 4.60 3.25 -7.89
CA PRO A 114 5.61 4.23 -8.29
C PRO A 114 6.17 4.98 -7.09
N VAL A 115 7.45 5.31 -7.19
CA VAL A 115 8.15 6.23 -6.30
C VAL A 115 8.92 7.25 -7.13
N GLU A 116 9.70 8.09 -6.50
CA GLU A 116 10.47 9.14 -7.18
C GLU A 116 11.39 8.58 -8.26
N GLY A 117 11.62 9.36 -9.32
CA GLY A 117 12.53 9.01 -10.41
C GLY A 117 11.99 7.99 -11.40
N GLY A 118 10.67 7.76 -11.43
CA GLY A 118 10.01 6.87 -12.38
C GLY A 118 10.24 5.38 -12.13
N ILE A 119 10.84 5.02 -10.99
CA ILE A 119 11.01 3.62 -10.55
C ILE A 119 9.81 3.19 -9.68
N THR A 120 9.71 1.90 -9.42
CA THR A 120 8.74 1.36 -8.45
C THR A 120 9.44 0.85 -7.19
N ARG A 121 8.65 0.64 -6.14
CA ARG A 121 8.99 -0.17 -4.97
C ARG A 121 7.98 -1.27 -4.78
N LEU A 122 8.44 -2.32 -4.10
CA LEU A 122 7.57 -3.40 -3.68
C LEU A 122 7.41 -3.37 -2.16
N MET A 123 6.24 -3.76 -1.68
CA MET A 123 5.98 -4.04 -0.28
C MET A 123 5.34 -5.42 -0.19
N GLY A 124 6.05 -6.36 0.44
CA GLY A 124 5.51 -7.69 0.72
C GLY A 124 4.83 -7.72 2.08
N ILE A 125 3.62 -8.28 2.14
CA ILE A 125 2.93 -8.61 3.38
C ILE A 125 3.11 -10.10 3.60
N PHE A 126 3.62 -10.47 4.77
CA PHE A 126 3.97 -11.85 5.12
C PHE A 126 3.18 -12.27 6.36
N GLU A 127 2.33 -13.25 6.22
CA GLU A 127 1.66 -13.87 7.37
C GLU A 127 2.64 -14.81 8.11
N ASN A 128 3.33 -15.66 7.36
CA ASN A 128 4.37 -16.51 7.89
C ASN A 128 5.75 -16.12 7.34
N TYR A 129 6.62 -15.66 8.23
CA TYR A 129 8.01 -15.32 7.91
C TYR A 129 9.03 -16.17 8.68
N ASP A 130 8.57 -17.22 9.37
CA ASP A 130 9.41 -18.12 10.16
C ASP A 130 10.48 -18.79 9.30
N GLY A 131 11.69 -18.88 9.84
CA GLY A 131 12.83 -19.51 9.18
C GLY A 131 13.44 -18.70 8.03
N LEU A 132 12.89 -17.54 7.65
CA LEU A 132 13.49 -16.70 6.61
C LEU A 132 14.76 -16.03 7.15
N THR A 133 15.91 -16.40 6.58
CA THR A 133 17.20 -15.89 7.02
C THR A 133 17.64 -14.61 6.30
N LYS A 134 17.05 -14.32 5.12
CA LYS A 134 17.42 -13.16 4.29
C LYS A 134 16.17 -12.63 3.58
N ILE A 135 15.69 -11.46 3.98
CA ILE A 135 14.53 -10.77 3.40
C ILE A 135 14.98 -9.38 2.94
N GLY A 136 14.86 -9.09 1.64
CA GLY A 136 15.25 -7.79 1.08
C GLY A 136 15.78 -7.85 -0.36
N SER A 137 16.55 -6.86 -0.82
CA SER A 137 17.11 -5.73 -0.04
C SER A 137 16.04 -4.73 0.36
N VAL A 138 16.10 -4.31 1.61
CA VAL A 138 15.10 -3.44 2.22
C VAL A 138 15.33 -1.98 1.83
N ARG A 139 14.24 -1.21 1.70
CA ARG A 139 14.26 0.19 1.26
C ARG A 139 13.33 1.08 2.09
N SER A 140 13.41 2.37 1.77
CA SER A 140 12.75 3.42 2.54
C SER A 140 11.25 3.43 2.34
N ALA A 141 10.54 3.75 3.40
CA ALA A 141 9.10 3.96 3.44
C ALA A 141 8.63 5.11 2.54
N ARG A 142 7.39 5.01 2.08
CA ARG A 142 6.59 6.09 1.52
C ARG A 142 5.23 6.07 2.21
N ILE A 143 4.64 7.24 2.41
CA ILE A 143 3.44 7.39 3.22
C ILE A 143 2.28 6.48 2.78
N TYR A 144 2.07 6.32 1.48
CA TYR A 144 1.01 5.45 0.96
C TYR A 144 1.26 3.96 1.24
N PHE A 145 2.51 3.50 1.24
CA PHE A 145 2.83 2.12 1.66
C PHE A 145 2.58 1.90 3.16
N VAL A 146 2.93 2.86 4.01
CA VAL A 146 2.62 2.79 5.45
C VAL A 146 1.10 2.70 5.63
N ARG A 147 0.34 3.53 4.92
CA ARG A 147 -1.13 3.50 4.99
C ARG A 147 -1.74 2.18 4.50
N PHE A 148 -1.18 1.56 3.46
CA PHE A 148 -1.62 0.21 3.06
C PHE A 148 -1.32 -0.81 4.15
N ALA A 149 -0.13 -0.78 4.75
CA ALA A 149 0.26 -1.71 5.81
C ALA A 149 -0.66 -1.60 7.05
N LEU A 150 -1.08 -0.39 7.42
CA LEU A 150 -2.02 -0.17 8.52
C LEU A 150 -3.38 -0.84 8.29
N GLY A 151 -3.88 -0.89 7.05
CA GLY A 151 -5.11 -1.62 6.74
C GLY A 151 -4.98 -3.14 6.92
N TRP A 152 -3.76 -3.66 6.96
CA TRP A 152 -3.44 -5.06 7.25
C TRP A 152 -3.16 -5.32 8.72
N ASP A 153 -3.24 -4.31 9.58
CA ASP A 153 -2.73 -4.38 10.95
C ASP A 153 -1.27 -4.89 11.01
N ALA A 154 -0.48 -4.59 9.99
CA ALA A 154 0.86 -5.13 9.81
C ALA A 154 1.91 -4.33 10.57
N ILE A 155 2.93 -5.03 11.10
CA ILE A 155 4.14 -4.40 11.64
C ILE A 155 5.02 -3.97 10.46
N TYR A 156 5.26 -2.65 10.34
CA TYR A 156 5.92 -2.08 9.17
C TYR A 156 7.44 -2.13 9.26
N CYS A 157 8.10 -2.63 8.19
CA CYS A 157 9.55 -2.84 8.14
C CYS A 157 10.19 -2.06 6.99
N SER A 158 11.09 -1.11 7.29
CA SER A 158 11.80 -0.31 6.29
C SER A 158 13.22 0.03 6.71
N VAL A 159 14.04 0.51 5.75
CA VAL A 159 15.34 1.13 6.04
C VAL A 159 15.36 2.52 5.41
N GLY A 160 15.08 3.50 6.24
CA GLY A 160 14.85 4.90 5.86
C GLY A 160 13.40 5.19 5.49
N HIS A 161 13.12 6.47 5.32
CA HIS A 161 11.78 6.96 5.02
C HIS A 161 11.82 8.27 4.22
N SER A 162 10.71 8.62 3.58
CA SER A 162 10.44 9.97 3.09
C SER A 162 10.08 10.90 4.25
N LYS A 163 10.46 12.17 4.19
CA LYS A 163 10.08 13.18 5.21
C LYS A 163 8.55 13.24 5.43
N TYR A 164 7.77 12.92 4.41
CA TYR A 164 6.30 12.92 4.48
C TYR A 164 5.70 11.69 5.17
N ALA A 165 6.50 10.67 5.43
CA ALA A 165 6.07 9.48 6.16
C ALA A 165 6.41 9.54 7.65
N VAL A 166 7.23 10.51 8.11
CA VAL A 166 7.75 10.59 9.49
C VAL A 166 6.61 10.63 10.50
N ASP A 167 5.69 11.58 10.36
CA ASP A 167 4.61 11.78 11.33
C ASP A 167 3.72 10.52 11.48
N LEU A 168 3.54 9.78 10.38
CA LEU A 168 2.76 8.55 10.41
C LEU A 168 3.56 7.39 11.02
N LEU A 169 4.85 7.29 10.71
CA LEU A 169 5.75 6.27 11.29
C LEU A 169 5.97 6.47 12.79
N ASP A 170 5.96 7.72 13.25
CA ASP A 170 6.11 8.09 14.67
C ASP A 170 4.76 8.10 15.41
N SER A 171 3.65 7.85 14.72
CA SER A 171 2.32 7.76 15.33
C SER A 171 2.23 6.55 16.26
N PRO A 172 1.59 6.68 17.44
CA PRO A 172 1.34 5.54 18.33
C PRO A 172 0.44 4.45 17.74
N THR A 173 -0.19 4.72 16.58
CA THR A 173 -1.00 3.74 15.84
C THR A 173 -0.20 2.97 14.79
N THR A 174 1.11 3.20 14.69
CA THR A 174 1.97 2.57 13.68
C THR A 174 3.12 1.81 14.33
N ASP A 175 2.99 0.50 14.41
CA ASP A 175 4.11 -0.35 14.81
C ASP A 175 5.11 -0.43 13.67
N SER A 176 6.25 0.24 13.80
CA SER A 176 7.26 0.32 12.75
C SER A 176 8.67 0.04 13.24
N MET A 177 9.43 -0.68 12.42
CA MET A 177 10.86 -0.93 12.60
C MET A 177 11.62 -0.31 11.43
N ASP A 178 12.22 0.87 11.64
CA ASP A 178 13.03 1.55 10.61
C ASP A 178 14.52 1.44 10.93
N GLY A 179 15.29 0.87 10.03
CA GLY A 179 16.71 0.62 10.19
C GLY A 179 17.60 1.86 10.29
N VAL A 180 17.07 3.07 10.10
CA VAL A 180 17.77 4.34 10.34
C VAL A 180 17.36 5.03 11.63
N THR A 181 16.44 4.43 12.38
CA THR A 181 15.99 4.90 13.69
C THR A 181 16.28 3.88 14.79
N SER A 182 15.98 4.20 16.03
CA SER A 182 16.16 3.28 17.17
C SER A 182 15.22 2.08 17.12
N THR A 183 14.05 2.20 16.45
CA THR A 183 13.05 1.11 16.35
C THR A 183 13.57 -0.08 15.56
N GLY A 184 14.40 0.14 14.53
CA GLY A 184 14.98 -0.92 13.71
C GLY A 184 16.36 -1.42 14.17
N THR A 185 16.83 -1.00 15.35
CA THR A 185 18.16 -1.42 15.85
C THR A 185 18.20 -2.91 16.14
N GLY A 186 19.07 -3.65 15.42
CA GLY A 186 19.25 -5.09 15.55
C GLY A 186 18.38 -5.91 14.61
N VAL A 187 17.42 -5.29 13.91
CA VAL A 187 16.54 -5.98 12.94
C VAL A 187 17.25 -6.26 11.63
N TYR A 188 18.09 -5.30 11.19
CA TYR A 188 18.68 -5.31 9.85
C TYR A 188 20.18 -5.54 9.90
N TYR A 189 20.69 -6.19 8.85
CA TYR A 189 22.11 -6.42 8.62
C TYR A 189 22.49 -6.09 7.17
N ARG A 190 23.80 -5.93 6.90
CA ARG A 190 24.32 -5.71 5.55
C ARG A 190 25.22 -6.85 5.14
N THR A 191 25.12 -7.19 3.86
CA THR A 191 25.98 -8.20 3.22
C THR A 191 27.04 -7.52 2.37
N GLU A 192 28.08 -8.29 1.97
CA GLU A 192 29.19 -7.81 1.13
C GLU A 192 29.02 -8.22 -0.34
N ASP A 193 28.07 -9.09 -0.65
CA ASP A 193 27.77 -9.58 -2.00
C ASP A 193 27.23 -8.51 -2.95
N ARG A 194 26.70 -7.43 -2.39
CA ARG A 194 26.19 -6.26 -3.12
C ARG A 194 26.70 -4.96 -2.51
N LYS A 195 26.73 -3.91 -3.35
CA LYS A 195 27.09 -2.56 -2.87
C LYS A 195 25.91 -1.88 -2.21
N ALA A 196 26.18 -1.09 -1.17
CA ALA A 196 25.17 -0.19 -0.61
C ALA A 196 24.62 0.75 -1.72
N PRO A 197 23.32 1.02 -1.70
CA PRO A 197 22.30 0.73 -0.70
C PRO A 197 21.50 -0.57 -0.96
N HIS A 198 21.98 -1.48 -1.84
CA HIS A 198 21.25 -2.67 -2.31
C HIS A 198 21.59 -3.95 -1.52
N ASN A 199 22.17 -3.82 -0.34
CA ASN A 199 22.75 -4.89 0.46
C ASN A 199 22.23 -4.92 1.91
N CYS A 200 21.09 -4.33 2.20
CA CYS A 200 20.49 -4.33 3.54
C CYS A 200 19.33 -5.31 3.58
N TYR A 201 19.35 -6.22 4.54
CA TYR A 201 18.39 -7.32 4.68
C TYR A 201 17.92 -7.43 6.12
N ALA A 202 16.77 -8.08 6.31
CA ALA A 202 16.28 -8.55 7.61
C ALA A 202 16.30 -10.08 7.64
N SER A 203 16.16 -10.65 8.83
CA SER A 203 15.87 -12.08 9.04
C SER A 203 14.67 -12.23 9.95
N ALA A 204 14.02 -13.39 9.94
CA ALA A 204 12.95 -13.72 10.87
C ALA A 204 13.34 -13.49 12.32
N ASP A 205 14.53 -13.96 12.72
CA ASP A 205 15.04 -13.78 14.09
C ASP A 205 15.25 -12.32 14.44
N GLY A 206 15.80 -11.52 13.50
CA GLY A 206 15.98 -10.09 13.69
C GLY A 206 14.66 -9.35 13.84
N ILE A 207 13.65 -9.72 13.04
CA ILE A 207 12.30 -9.15 13.11
C ILE A 207 11.64 -9.50 14.46
N LYS A 208 11.66 -10.78 14.88
CA LYS A 208 11.11 -11.23 16.16
C LYS A 208 11.77 -10.52 17.35
N ALA A 209 13.09 -10.41 17.34
CA ALA A 209 13.83 -9.67 18.39
C ALA A 209 13.47 -8.18 18.38
N GLY A 210 13.22 -7.58 17.21
CA GLY A 210 12.75 -6.21 17.08
C GLY A 210 11.34 -6.02 17.67
N ILE A 211 10.40 -6.90 17.35
CA ILE A 211 9.04 -6.93 17.89
C ILE A 211 9.05 -7.01 19.41
N GLU A 212 9.78 -7.97 19.96
CA GLU A 212 9.94 -8.14 21.42
C GLU A 212 10.54 -6.88 22.07
N LYS A 213 11.59 -6.33 21.49
CA LYS A 213 12.26 -5.14 22.00
C LYS A 213 11.36 -3.89 22.03
N GLN A 214 10.50 -3.73 21.01
CA GLN A 214 9.55 -2.62 20.93
C GLN A 214 8.28 -2.87 21.75
N GLY A 215 8.00 -4.12 22.14
CA GLY A 215 6.79 -4.52 22.85
C GLY A 215 5.54 -4.47 21.97
N PHE A 216 5.69 -4.74 20.67
CA PHE A 216 4.56 -4.79 19.74
C PHE A 216 3.74 -6.06 19.95
N ASP A 217 2.42 -5.92 19.87
CA ASP A 217 1.52 -7.07 19.87
C ASP A 217 1.78 -7.94 18.65
N THR A 218 1.79 -9.26 18.87
CA THR A 218 2.04 -10.25 17.82
C THR A 218 0.77 -10.82 17.18
N ASN A 219 -0.37 -10.63 17.82
CA ASN A 219 -1.67 -11.04 17.30
C ASN A 219 -2.44 -9.83 16.78
N TYR A 220 -3.31 -10.07 15.83
CA TYR A 220 -4.23 -9.04 15.33
C TYR A 220 -5.06 -8.41 16.45
N ASP A 221 -5.41 -7.15 16.27
CA ASP A 221 -6.36 -6.45 17.13
C ASP A 221 -7.70 -7.20 17.20
N ALA A 222 -8.36 -7.18 18.37
CA ALA A 222 -9.62 -7.90 18.65
C ALA A 222 -10.78 -7.42 17.78
N GLY A 223 -10.76 -6.78 16.81
CA GLY A 223 -11.78 -6.34 15.86
C GLY A 223 -11.33 -6.49 14.41
N TYR A 224 -10.15 -7.06 14.19
CA TYR A 224 -9.65 -7.27 12.85
C TYR A 224 -10.29 -8.49 12.20
N HIS A 225 -10.88 -8.33 11.03
CA HIS A 225 -11.63 -9.37 10.31
C HIS A 225 -11.09 -9.65 8.90
N GLY A 226 -9.85 -9.25 8.63
CA GLY A 226 -9.20 -9.41 7.33
C GLY A 226 -9.35 -8.20 6.42
N TYR A 227 -8.55 -8.19 5.37
CA TYR A 227 -8.49 -7.10 4.39
C TYR A 227 -9.28 -7.47 3.12
N PHE A 228 -9.15 -8.71 2.65
CA PHE A 228 -9.84 -9.23 1.47
C PHE A 228 -10.96 -10.19 1.86
N GLN A 229 -11.98 -10.24 1.01
CA GLN A 229 -12.96 -11.31 1.02
C GLN A 229 -12.49 -12.43 0.08
N PHE A 230 -12.57 -13.68 0.51
CA PHE A 230 -12.18 -14.83 -0.30
C PHE A 230 -13.37 -15.75 -0.59
N MET A 231 -13.27 -16.49 -1.70
CA MET A 231 -14.16 -17.62 -1.96
C MET A 231 -13.97 -18.69 -0.88
N ASN A 232 -15.00 -19.51 -0.68
CA ASN A 232 -14.85 -20.66 0.20
C ASN A 232 -13.88 -21.68 -0.39
N SER A 233 -13.33 -22.53 0.47
CA SER A 233 -12.43 -23.61 0.03
C SER A 233 -13.11 -24.51 -1.00
N GLY A 234 -12.43 -24.72 -2.12
CA GLY A 234 -12.95 -25.50 -3.24
C GLY A 234 -13.88 -24.74 -4.21
N GLU A 235 -14.27 -23.50 -3.87
CA GLU A 235 -14.98 -22.62 -4.79
C GLU A 235 -14.00 -21.77 -5.62
N THR A 236 -14.46 -21.36 -6.79
CA THR A 236 -13.70 -20.49 -7.68
C THR A 236 -14.56 -19.29 -8.07
N ALA A 237 -14.04 -18.09 -7.89
CA ALA A 237 -14.66 -16.88 -8.41
C ALA A 237 -14.70 -16.96 -9.95
N SER A 238 -15.89 -16.81 -10.50
CA SER A 238 -16.14 -16.76 -11.93
C SER A 238 -16.87 -15.47 -12.27
N TYR A 239 -16.10 -14.43 -12.54
CA TYR A 239 -16.63 -13.14 -12.96
C TYR A 239 -16.58 -13.01 -14.48
N GLU A 240 -17.56 -12.32 -15.06
CA GLU A 240 -17.54 -11.96 -16.47
C GLU A 240 -16.42 -10.94 -16.75
N GLY A 241 -15.75 -11.07 -17.87
CA GLY A 241 -14.64 -10.19 -18.22
C GLY A 241 -14.02 -10.51 -19.57
N THR A 242 -12.85 -9.97 -19.81
CA THR A 242 -12.07 -10.19 -21.04
C THR A 242 -10.93 -11.17 -20.79
N PRO A 243 -10.49 -11.93 -21.81
CA PRO A 243 -9.32 -12.79 -21.69
C PRO A 243 -8.09 -12.00 -21.23
N ALA A 244 -7.27 -12.60 -20.36
CA ALA A 244 -6.13 -11.96 -19.74
C ALA A 244 -4.96 -12.93 -19.56
N ASN A 245 -4.44 -13.48 -20.65
CA ASN A 245 -3.29 -14.39 -20.61
C ASN A 245 -1.96 -13.65 -20.38
N THR A 246 -1.87 -12.40 -20.85
CA THR A 246 -0.73 -11.52 -20.57
C THR A 246 -1.22 -10.20 -19.98
N VAL A 247 -0.60 -9.76 -18.87
CA VAL A 247 -0.91 -8.51 -18.17
C VAL A 247 0.36 -7.69 -18.01
N ARG A 248 0.44 -6.53 -18.67
CA ARG A 248 1.50 -5.52 -18.48
C ARG A 248 0.97 -4.37 -17.65
N THR A 249 1.66 -4.01 -16.58
CA THR A 249 1.21 -2.96 -15.66
C THR A 249 1.57 -1.55 -16.11
N GLY A 250 2.40 -1.41 -17.14
CA GLY A 250 2.75 -0.11 -17.76
C GLY A 250 3.74 0.74 -16.96
N TYR A 251 4.41 0.22 -15.92
CA TYR A 251 5.48 0.94 -15.25
C TYR A 251 6.69 1.11 -16.17
N PHE A 252 7.34 2.29 -16.11
CA PHE A 252 8.37 2.66 -17.09
C PHE A 252 9.70 1.95 -16.91
N HIS A 253 10.16 1.81 -15.67
CA HIS A 253 11.55 1.46 -15.41
C HIS A 253 11.81 -0.04 -15.49
N ASN A 254 10.93 -0.83 -14.92
CA ASN A 254 11.09 -2.29 -14.81
C ASN A 254 10.19 -3.08 -15.77
N ASP A 255 9.26 -2.40 -16.46
CA ASP A 255 8.30 -2.94 -17.42
C ASP A 255 7.77 -4.33 -17.00
N PRO A 256 7.11 -4.44 -15.84
CA PRO A 256 6.70 -5.74 -15.34
C PRO A 256 5.48 -6.25 -16.09
N TYR A 257 5.49 -7.55 -16.32
CA TYR A 257 4.35 -8.24 -16.89
C TYR A 257 4.16 -9.62 -16.25
N PHE A 258 2.98 -10.16 -16.45
CA PHE A 258 2.56 -11.48 -15.98
C PHE A 258 2.08 -12.32 -17.15
N THR A 259 2.37 -13.61 -17.10
CA THR A 259 1.83 -14.60 -18.05
C THR A 259 1.02 -15.63 -17.26
N TYR A 260 -0.19 -15.89 -17.71
CA TYR A 260 -1.06 -16.89 -17.13
C TYR A 260 -0.65 -18.29 -17.58
N ASN A 261 -0.62 -19.23 -16.64
CA ASN A 261 -0.47 -20.64 -16.91
C ASN A 261 -1.77 -21.36 -16.51
N SER A 262 -2.45 -21.96 -17.50
CA SER A 262 -3.73 -22.64 -17.29
C SER A 262 -3.62 -23.95 -16.50
N ASP A 263 -2.44 -24.57 -16.43
CA ASP A 263 -2.25 -25.86 -15.76
C ASP A 263 -2.32 -25.73 -14.22
N ASP A 264 -1.75 -24.63 -13.68
CA ASP A 264 -1.76 -24.32 -12.26
C ASP A 264 -2.60 -23.09 -11.90
N GLN A 265 -3.13 -22.41 -12.92
CA GLN A 265 -3.96 -21.22 -12.80
C GLN A 265 -3.26 -20.06 -12.11
N LEU A 266 -1.97 -19.88 -12.31
CA LEU A 266 -1.16 -18.81 -11.74
C LEU A 266 -0.64 -17.85 -12.79
N TYR A 267 -0.41 -16.62 -12.35
CA TYR A 267 0.23 -15.56 -13.11
C TYR A 267 1.70 -15.44 -12.71
N TYR A 268 2.61 -15.79 -13.62
CA TYR A 268 4.06 -15.76 -13.43
C TYR A 268 4.62 -14.39 -13.77
N ARG A 269 5.33 -13.78 -12.82
CA ARG A 269 5.82 -12.41 -12.94
C ARG A 269 7.19 -12.33 -13.63
N PHE A 270 7.30 -11.34 -14.51
CA PHE A 270 8.54 -10.93 -15.19
C PHE A 270 8.80 -9.44 -14.93
N GLN A 271 10.05 -9.02 -14.98
CA GLN A 271 10.48 -7.62 -15.01
C GLN A 271 11.90 -7.52 -15.56
N PHE A 272 12.28 -6.37 -16.12
CA PHE A 272 13.60 -6.18 -16.77
C PHE A 272 13.88 -7.27 -17.82
N ASP A 273 12.89 -7.64 -18.62
CA ASP A 273 12.93 -8.68 -19.65
C ASP A 273 13.33 -10.08 -19.14
N ALA A 274 13.19 -10.35 -17.84
CA ALA A 274 13.55 -11.62 -17.22
C ALA A 274 12.47 -12.09 -16.22
N LYS A 275 12.47 -13.39 -15.93
CA LYS A 275 11.70 -13.96 -14.83
C LYS A 275 12.09 -13.27 -13.53
N GLN A 276 11.15 -12.80 -12.73
CA GLN A 276 11.45 -12.37 -11.38
C GLN A 276 11.55 -13.58 -10.47
N ILE A 277 12.75 -13.86 -10.02
CA ILE A 277 13.09 -15.03 -9.21
C ILE A 277 13.37 -14.57 -7.77
N ASP A 278 12.90 -15.35 -6.80
CA ASP A 278 13.35 -15.23 -5.41
C ASP A 278 14.75 -15.83 -5.24
N ASP A 279 15.67 -15.08 -4.67
CA ASP A 279 17.09 -15.47 -4.46
C ASP A 279 17.25 -16.66 -3.50
N GLN A 280 16.31 -16.86 -2.56
CA GLN A 280 16.40 -17.90 -1.55
C GLN A 280 15.87 -19.25 -2.04
N THR A 281 14.82 -19.22 -2.85
CA THR A 281 14.14 -20.44 -3.31
C THR A 281 14.49 -20.81 -4.75
N GLY A 282 14.95 -19.84 -5.55
CA GLY A 282 15.13 -20.01 -7.01
C GLY A 282 13.82 -20.06 -7.79
N ASN A 283 12.67 -19.94 -7.14
CA ASN A 283 11.38 -20.00 -7.78
C ASN A 283 10.99 -18.65 -8.40
N GLN A 284 10.31 -18.69 -9.53
CA GLN A 284 9.70 -17.50 -10.12
C GLN A 284 8.49 -17.07 -9.29
N LEU A 285 8.33 -15.76 -9.07
CA LEU A 285 7.15 -15.22 -8.39
C LEU A 285 5.91 -15.53 -9.21
N ALA A 286 4.88 -16.05 -8.53
CA ALA A 286 3.60 -16.38 -9.11
C ALA A 286 2.45 -16.01 -8.17
N PHE A 287 1.32 -15.59 -8.75
CA PHE A 287 0.16 -15.08 -8.03
C PHE A 287 -1.13 -15.70 -8.58
N LYS A 288 -2.07 -15.99 -7.70
CA LYS A 288 -3.42 -16.42 -8.09
C LYS A 288 -4.26 -15.24 -8.54
N ASN A 289 -4.06 -14.09 -7.88
CA ASN A 289 -4.85 -12.88 -8.09
C ASN A 289 -3.94 -11.70 -8.44
N LEU A 290 -4.35 -10.92 -9.44
CA LEU A 290 -3.77 -9.62 -9.72
C LEU A 290 -4.85 -8.56 -9.55
N ILE A 291 -4.55 -7.48 -8.85
CA ILE A 291 -5.39 -6.29 -8.73
C ILE A 291 -4.61 -5.11 -9.30
N LEU A 292 -5.17 -4.41 -10.28
CA LEU A 292 -4.65 -3.14 -10.77
C LEU A 292 -5.55 -2.03 -10.23
N GLN A 293 -5.04 -1.24 -9.28
CA GLN A 293 -5.77 -0.15 -8.62
C GLN A 293 -5.34 1.19 -9.22
N TYR A 294 -6.27 1.90 -9.84
CA TYR A 294 -6.00 3.18 -10.50
C TYR A 294 -6.19 4.32 -9.53
N CYS A 295 -5.15 5.15 -9.36
CA CYS A 295 -5.10 6.22 -8.39
C CYS A 295 -4.75 7.56 -9.05
N ASN A 296 -5.33 8.65 -8.54
CA ASN A 296 -4.82 9.99 -8.78
C ASN A 296 -3.53 10.21 -7.97
N TYR A 297 -2.77 11.22 -8.33
CA TYR A 297 -1.61 11.65 -7.56
C TYR A 297 -1.37 13.15 -7.75
N GLU A 298 -0.65 13.70 -6.83
CA GLU A 298 -0.04 15.03 -6.93
C GLU A 298 1.42 14.94 -6.49
N MET A 299 2.18 15.98 -6.71
CA MET A 299 3.51 16.10 -6.14
C MET A 299 3.40 16.80 -4.79
N PHE A 300 4.22 16.38 -3.83
CA PHE A 300 4.41 17.16 -2.61
C PHE A 300 5.12 18.49 -2.91
N ASP A 301 5.23 19.35 -1.90
CA ASP A 301 5.86 20.68 -1.96
C ASP A 301 7.33 20.71 -2.41
N ASP A 302 7.97 19.56 -2.49
CA ASP A 302 9.34 19.39 -3.00
C ASP A 302 9.43 19.15 -4.51
N ASP A 303 8.28 19.10 -5.22
CA ASP A 303 8.16 18.80 -6.66
C ASP A 303 8.89 17.51 -7.11
N LYS A 304 9.13 16.59 -6.19
CA LYS A 304 9.84 15.33 -6.43
C LYS A 304 9.13 14.12 -5.85
N SER A 305 8.59 14.25 -4.65
CA SER A 305 7.94 13.16 -3.93
C SER A 305 6.50 13.00 -4.34
N LEU A 306 6.09 11.77 -4.60
CA LEU A 306 4.71 11.45 -4.99
C LEU A 306 3.80 11.39 -3.77
N ASN A 307 2.64 12.06 -3.86
CA ASN A 307 1.49 11.88 -2.98
C ASN A 307 0.39 11.14 -3.76
N ILE A 308 0.38 9.82 -3.67
CA ILE A 308 -0.63 8.99 -4.34
C ILE A 308 -1.91 9.04 -3.51
N ASP A 309 -3.01 9.41 -4.16
CA ASP A 309 -4.33 9.43 -3.54
C ASP A 309 -4.90 8.02 -3.44
N ILE A 310 -4.80 7.45 -2.27
CA ILE A 310 -5.33 6.13 -1.94
C ILE A 310 -6.63 6.18 -1.12
N ASN A 311 -7.27 7.36 -1.04
CA ASN A 311 -8.47 7.56 -0.20
C ASN A 311 -9.74 7.86 -1.01
N SER A 312 -9.63 8.49 -2.17
CA SER A 312 -10.80 9.01 -2.91
C SER A 312 -11.58 7.96 -3.70
N GLY A 313 -11.11 6.70 -3.70
CA GLY A 313 -11.72 5.68 -4.53
C GLY A 313 -11.37 5.81 -6.01
N GLY A 314 -11.80 4.86 -6.82
CA GLY A 314 -11.52 4.87 -8.24
C GLY A 314 -11.82 3.57 -8.96
N LYS A 315 -11.31 3.47 -10.19
CA LYS A 315 -11.37 2.23 -10.98
C LYS A 315 -10.34 1.24 -10.50
N ALA A 316 -10.64 -0.04 -10.67
CA ALA A 316 -9.69 -1.12 -10.51
C ALA A 316 -10.02 -2.26 -11.49
N GLN A 317 -9.10 -3.19 -11.62
CA GLN A 317 -9.28 -4.43 -12.39
C GLN A 317 -8.86 -5.61 -11.52
N TYR A 318 -9.70 -6.62 -11.49
CA TYR A 318 -9.40 -7.92 -10.89
C TYR A 318 -9.08 -8.92 -11.97
N ILE A 319 -7.95 -9.58 -11.86
CA ILE A 319 -7.46 -10.52 -12.86
C ILE A 319 -7.14 -11.83 -12.16
N SER A 320 -7.85 -12.88 -12.53
CA SER A 320 -7.66 -14.23 -11.99
C SER A 320 -8.18 -15.27 -12.99
N ASN A 321 -7.63 -16.47 -13.00
CA ASN A 321 -8.05 -17.58 -13.85
C ASN A 321 -8.12 -17.24 -15.36
N GLY A 322 -7.21 -16.39 -15.84
CA GLY A 322 -7.17 -16.02 -17.27
C GLY A 322 -8.19 -14.95 -17.68
N VAL A 323 -8.91 -14.32 -16.73
CA VAL A 323 -9.96 -13.33 -16.99
C VAL A 323 -9.66 -12.03 -16.26
N CYS A 324 -9.86 -10.90 -16.93
CA CYS A 324 -9.83 -9.55 -16.37
C CYS A 324 -11.24 -9.00 -16.25
N THR A 325 -11.62 -8.59 -15.06
CA THR A 325 -12.92 -8.01 -14.70
C THR A 325 -12.76 -6.59 -14.21
N GLU A 326 -13.56 -5.66 -14.74
CA GLU A 326 -13.60 -4.27 -14.27
C GLU A 326 -14.30 -4.19 -12.92
N MET A 327 -13.73 -3.39 -12.02
CA MET A 327 -14.28 -3.13 -10.68
C MET A 327 -14.00 -1.70 -10.25
N THR A 328 -14.50 -1.32 -9.09
CA THR A 328 -14.15 -0.07 -8.42
C THR A 328 -13.53 -0.37 -7.07
N TRP A 329 -12.81 0.59 -6.53
CA TRP A 329 -12.27 0.51 -5.19
C TRP A 329 -12.68 1.74 -4.37
N ASN A 330 -12.78 1.53 -3.05
CA ASN A 330 -12.94 2.59 -2.06
C ASN A 330 -12.14 2.20 -0.82
N ARG A 331 -11.68 3.19 -0.07
CA ARG A 331 -10.94 2.96 1.17
C ARG A 331 -11.77 3.43 2.36
N ASP A 332 -11.96 2.54 3.33
CA ASP A 332 -12.55 2.89 4.60
C ASP A 332 -11.60 3.81 5.38
N SER A 333 -12.09 4.97 5.77
CA SER A 333 -11.27 5.99 6.47
C SER A 333 -10.99 5.63 7.94
N THR A 334 -11.76 4.70 8.52
CA THR A 334 -11.64 4.27 9.92
C THR A 334 -10.65 3.11 10.04
N THR A 335 -10.85 2.07 9.24
CA THR A 335 -10.01 0.86 9.28
C THR A 335 -8.78 0.95 8.40
N GLY A 336 -8.80 1.83 7.39
CA GLY A 336 -7.74 1.90 6.39
C GLY A 336 -7.76 0.76 5.38
N ILE A 337 -8.79 -0.08 5.40
CA ILE A 337 -8.96 -1.19 4.46
C ILE A 337 -9.46 -0.65 3.11
N THR A 338 -8.91 -1.17 2.02
CA THR A 338 -9.41 -0.89 0.68
C THR A 338 -10.35 -2.01 0.25
N HIS A 339 -11.58 -1.65 -0.04
CA HIS A 339 -12.61 -2.56 -0.53
C HIS A 339 -12.76 -2.46 -2.04
N TYR A 340 -13.06 -3.56 -2.69
CA TYR A 340 -13.24 -3.66 -4.14
C TYR A 340 -14.66 -4.12 -4.45
N TYR A 341 -15.32 -3.47 -5.43
CA TYR A 341 -16.72 -3.69 -5.73
C TYR A 341 -16.94 -3.97 -7.20
N MET A 342 -17.82 -4.91 -7.47
CA MET A 342 -18.35 -5.18 -8.81
C MET A 342 -19.32 -4.06 -9.23
N ALA A 343 -19.70 -4.06 -10.52
CA ALA A 343 -20.60 -3.06 -11.08
C ALA A 343 -22.01 -3.05 -10.43
N ASP A 344 -22.43 -4.17 -9.85
CA ASP A 344 -23.69 -4.31 -9.13
C ASP A 344 -23.61 -3.86 -7.66
N GLY A 345 -22.43 -3.42 -7.22
CA GLY A 345 -22.16 -2.97 -5.84
C GLY A 345 -21.82 -4.09 -4.86
N SER A 346 -21.77 -5.35 -5.29
CA SER A 346 -21.29 -6.45 -4.45
C SER A 346 -19.79 -6.36 -4.23
N GLU A 347 -19.31 -6.69 -3.02
CA GLU A 347 -17.89 -6.74 -2.74
C GLU A 347 -17.24 -7.94 -3.44
N VAL A 348 -16.05 -7.72 -4.00
CA VAL A 348 -15.32 -8.74 -4.74
C VAL A 348 -14.78 -9.80 -3.78
N LYS A 349 -15.05 -11.06 -4.07
CA LYS A 349 -14.40 -12.19 -3.40
C LYS A 349 -13.26 -12.71 -4.28
N LEU A 350 -12.05 -12.72 -3.73
CA LEU A 350 -10.86 -13.22 -4.42
C LEU A 350 -10.84 -14.76 -4.42
N ASN A 351 -10.19 -15.35 -5.42
CA ASN A 351 -9.79 -16.75 -5.33
C ASN A 351 -8.73 -16.93 -4.23
N THR A 352 -8.75 -18.07 -3.53
CA THR A 352 -7.74 -18.38 -2.53
C THR A 352 -6.35 -18.45 -3.17
N GLY A 353 -5.35 -17.88 -2.49
CA GLY A 353 -3.96 -17.81 -2.96
C GLY A 353 -3.37 -16.42 -2.93
N LYS A 354 -2.10 -16.32 -3.30
CA LYS A 354 -1.32 -15.07 -3.27
C LYS A 354 -1.88 -13.99 -4.19
N THR A 355 -1.80 -12.73 -3.73
CA THR A 355 -2.31 -11.58 -4.47
C THR A 355 -1.21 -10.56 -4.76
N TYR A 356 -1.14 -10.09 -6.01
CA TYR A 356 -0.38 -8.91 -6.39
C TYR A 356 -1.31 -7.70 -6.52
N VAL A 357 -0.89 -6.55 -5.99
CA VAL A 357 -1.62 -5.28 -6.09
C VAL A 357 -0.73 -4.23 -6.74
N GLY A 358 -1.02 -3.87 -7.96
CA GLY A 358 -0.33 -2.82 -8.71
C GLY A 358 -1.07 -1.48 -8.62
N ILE A 359 -0.40 -0.44 -8.11
CA ILE A 359 -0.94 0.91 -8.03
C ILE A 359 -0.60 1.67 -9.31
N ILE A 360 -1.58 1.87 -10.16
CA ILE A 360 -1.45 2.52 -11.46
C ILE A 360 -1.84 4.00 -11.32
N LEU A 361 -0.94 4.90 -11.68
CA LEU A 361 -1.29 6.33 -11.73
C LEU A 361 -2.19 6.59 -12.93
N ASN A 362 -3.33 7.27 -12.72
CA ASN A 362 -4.33 7.52 -13.76
C ASN A 362 -3.75 8.07 -15.08
N PRO A 363 -2.78 8.99 -15.10
CA PRO A 363 -2.16 9.44 -16.36
C PRO A 363 -1.39 8.36 -17.13
N ASN A 364 -1.08 7.22 -16.48
CA ASN A 364 -0.38 6.10 -17.10
C ASN A 364 -1.31 4.92 -17.42
N ALA A 365 -2.62 5.07 -17.22
CA ALA A 365 -3.60 3.98 -17.41
C ALA A 365 -3.56 3.39 -18.83
N GLU A 366 -3.34 4.21 -19.85
CA GLU A 366 -3.23 3.79 -21.26
C GLU A 366 -2.01 2.89 -21.55
N ARG A 367 -1.05 2.82 -20.64
CA ARG A 367 0.12 1.95 -20.75
C ARG A 367 -0.13 0.53 -20.27
N VAL A 368 -1.20 0.31 -19.50
CA VAL A 368 -1.63 -1.02 -19.08
C VAL A 368 -2.09 -1.78 -20.33
N GLN A 369 -1.58 -2.98 -20.52
CA GLN A 369 -1.96 -3.84 -21.65
C GLN A 369 -2.37 -5.21 -21.11
N ILE A 370 -3.57 -5.61 -21.42
CA ILE A 370 -4.13 -6.93 -21.07
C ILE A 370 -4.53 -7.59 -22.38
N THR A 371 -3.97 -8.76 -22.63
CA THR A 371 -4.18 -9.47 -23.91
C THR A 371 -4.45 -10.95 -23.68
N GLU A 372 -5.11 -11.54 -24.67
CA GLU A 372 -5.34 -12.98 -24.79
C GLU A 372 -4.04 -13.76 -24.97
#